data_cf6b5012e66bf1ff1103eda6c8c0d314
#
_entry.id   cf6b5012e66bf1ff1103eda6c8c0d314
#
_cell.length_a   1.000
_cell.length_b   1.000
_cell.length_c   1.000
_cell.angle_alpha   90.00
_cell.angle_beta   90.00
_cell.angle_gamma   90.00
#
_symmetry.space_group_name_H-M   'P 1'
#
loop_
_entity.id
_entity.type
_entity.pdbx_description
1 polymer ?
#
loop_
_entity_poly.entity_id
_entity_poly.type
_entity_poly.pdbx_seq_one_letter_code
_entity_poly.pdbx_strand_id
1 'polypeptide(L)'
;MLPKRNGTRRPLGLPALEDKIVAKAVAMLLEAIYEQDVYDFSHGFRPGRNPHQALHEVRQGLLGSRIGQVIDCDISAFFDTLPHDTLLAMLRQRIKDGRVLQLIEMWLKAGILAGKEMVFPDKGRPQGSVLSPLLANVYVHDVLDTWFATVVQAHCRGKVVLWRYADDCVIGCELEEDARRIKEGLPKRVAKYGLEINTEKTQRVDFGRPQRPTSGRTPGTFRLLGFVHSWGKTWRGGYTIKRQTEGKRLRRTLGEFWRWCRDHRHRPLQEQYALLCAKLRGYYQYYGIRCNSPCLDLVYHTATRAWRYWLNRRGGRKMTWRAFGRMMAASALPRPKIVQGWVECWGDPLAHGTSGSRRAGVRTETDDAGGLSHRATLPYGNVRHRGTV
;
A
#
# COMPACT_ATOMS: atom_id res chain seq x y z
N MET A 1 -11.87 17.43 -11.24
CA MET A 1 -10.46 17.79 -10.94
C MET A 1 -10.11 17.42 -9.52
N LEU A 2 -9.20 16.46 -9.32
CA LEU A 2 -8.68 16.07 -8.00
C LEU A 2 -7.35 16.78 -7.71
N PRO A 3 -7.11 17.28 -6.48
CA PRO A 3 -5.85 17.94 -6.16
C PRO A 3 -4.70 16.91 -6.10
N LYS A 4 -3.63 17.15 -6.85
CA LYS A 4 -2.37 16.40 -6.75
C LYS A 4 -1.60 16.84 -5.49
N ARG A 5 -0.62 16.01 -5.06
CA ARG A 5 0.25 16.28 -3.90
C ARG A 5 1.09 17.56 -4.02
N ASN A 6 1.38 17.97 -5.25
CA ASN A 6 2.20 19.16 -5.57
C ASN A 6 1.37 20.44 -5.82
N GLY A 7 0.08 20.44 -5.48
CA GLY A 7 -0.81 21.59 -5.69
C GLY A 7 -1.45 21.66 -7.09
N THR A 8 -0.97 20.88 -8.06
CA THR A 8 -1.62 20.79 -9.37
C THR A 8 -2.91 19.95 -9.28
N ARG A 9 -3.83 20.15 -10.21
CA ARG A 9 -5.07 19.40 -10.27
C ARG A 9 -4.94 18.25 -11.30
N ARG A 10 -5.50 17.10 -10.96
CA ARG A 10 -5.56 15.94 -11.86
C ARG A 10 -6.95 15.88 -12.48
N PRO A 11 -7.07 15.85 -13.82
CA PRO A 11 -8.37 15.67 -14.46
C PRO A 11 -8.91 14.28 -14.11
N LEU A 12 -10.18 14.22 -13.73
CA LEU A 12 -10.93 12.98 -13.55
C LEU A 12 -11.98 12.91 -14.65
N GLY A 13 -11.88 11.93 -15.52
CA GLY A 13 -12.89 11.62 -16.52
C GLY A 13 -14.06 10.87 -15.87
N LEU A 14 -15.27 11.30 -16.17
CA LEU A 14 -16.48 10.60 -15.76
C LEU A 14 -17.16 10.09 -17.04
N PRO A 15 -16.94 8.82 -17.44
CA PRO A 15 -17.62 8.23 -18.59
C PRO A 15 -19.15 8.15 -18.37
N ALA A 16 -19.93 8.12 -19.44
CA ALA A 16 -21.36 7.82 -19.38
C ALA A 16 -21.61 6.46 -18.71
N LEU A 17 -22.83 6.23 -18.23
CA LEU A 17 -23.15 5.01 -17.51
C LEU A 17 -23.02 3.78 -18.42
N GLU A 18 -23.52 3.89 -19.64
CA GLU A 18 -23.46 2.87 -20.68
C GLU A 18 -22.02 2.48 -20.99
N ASP A 19 -21.14 3.48 -21.19
CA ASP A 19 -19.71 3.26 -21.41
C ASP A 19 -19.05 2.55 -20.22
N LYS A 20 -19.44 2.88 -18.97
CA LYS A 20 -18.92 2.20 -17.78
C LYS A 20 -19.30 0.73 -17.75
N ILE A 21 -20.54 0.41 -18.12
CA ILE A 21 -21.05 -0.98 -18.14
C ILE A 21 -20.28 -1.78 -19.18
N VAL A 22 -20.19 -1.28 -20.42
CA VAL A 22 -19.49 -1.97 -21.52
C VAL A 22 -17.99 -2.08 -21.20
N ALA A 23 -17.37 -1.01 -20.71
CA ALA A 23 -15.96 -1.02 -20.30
C ALA A 23 -15.70 -2.02 -19.15
N LYS A 24 -16.65 -2.21 -18.22
CA LYS A 24 -16.52 -3.23 -17.17
C LYS A 24 -16.62 -4.64 -17.73
N ALA A 25 -17.53 -4.88 -18.66
CA ALA A 25 -17.64 -6.19 -19.33
C ALA A 25 -16.34 -6.53 -20.08
N VAL A 26 -15.81 -5.58 -20.87
CA VAL A 26 -14.51 -5.76 -21.55
C VAL A 26 -13.38 -5.95 -20.54
N ALA A 27 -13.35 -5.19 -19.43
CA ALA A 27 -12.35 -5.38 -18.38
C ALA A 27 -12.38 -6.80 -17.79
N MET A 28 -13.55 -7.36 -17.53
CA MET A 28 -13.69 -8.74 -17.01
C MET A 28 -13.16 -9.78 -17.97
N LEU A 29 -13.40 -9.62 -19.28
CA LEU A 29 -12.83 -10.51 -20.32
C LEU A 29 -11.30 -10.41 -20.35
N LEU A 30 -10.76 -9.19 -20.33
CA LEU A 30 -9.32 -8.97 -20.37
C LEU A 30 -8.63 -9.43 -19.07
N GLU A 31 -9.27 -9.23 -17.92
CA GLU A 31 -8.77 -9.75 -16.62
C GLU A 31 -8.58 -11.27 -16.71
N ALA A 32 -9.53 -12.02 -17.22
CA ALA A 32 -9.43 -13.48 -17.33
C ALA A 32 -8.30 -13.93 -18.28
N ILE A 33 -8.01 -13.16 -19.33
CA ILE A 33 -6.94 -13.45 -20.28
C ILE A 33 -5.56 -13.13 -19.70
N TYR A 34 -5.40 -11.90 -19.20
CA TYR A 34 -4.09 -11.39 -18.78
C TYR A 34 -3.66 -11.88 -17.38
N GLU A 35 -4.60 -12.25 -16.50
CA GLU A 35 -4.26 -12.78 -15.17
C GLU A 35 -3.41 -14.05 -15.24
N GLN A 36 -3.50 -14.81 -16.34
CA GLN A 36 -2.70 -16.02 -16.58
C GLN A 36 -1.23 -15.71 -16.90
N ASP A 37 -0.96 -14.53 -17.44
CA ASP A 37 0.38 -14.14 -17.89
C ASP A 37 1.13 -13.31 -16.83
N VAL A 38 0.40 -12.71 -15.88
CA VAL A 38 0.99 -11.77 -14.90
C VAL A 38 1.82 -12.50 -13.85
N TYR A 39 3.06 -12.06 -13.66
CA TYR A 39 3.96 -12.60 -12.64
C TYR A 39 3.47 -12.37 -11.21
N ASP A 40 3.83 -13.26 -10.29
CA ASP A 40 3.40 -13.20 -8.89
C ASP A 40 3.88 -11.97 -8.13
N PHE A 41 5.01 -11.40 -8.52
CA PHE A 41 5.55 -10.19 -7.90
C PHE A 41 4.77 -8.90 -8.26
N SER A 42 3.76 -8.98 -9.13
CA SER A 42 2.86 -7.88 -9.48
C SER A 42 1.54 -7.97 -8.71
N HIS A 43 1.16 -6.93 -7.98
CA HIS A 43 0.01 -6.94 -7.07
C HIS A 43 -1.08 -5.92 -7.40
N GLY A 44 -0.71 -4.77 -7.99
CA GLY A 44 -1.66 -3.67 -8.20
C GLY A 44 -2.77 -4.00 -9.19
N PHE A 45 -4.01 -3.63 -8.86
CA PHE A 45 -5.18 -3.77 -9.71
C PHE A 45 -5.49 -5.19 -10.20
N ARG A 46 -5.09 -6.20 -9.44
CA ARG A 46 -5.36 -7.61 -9.74
C ARG A 46 -6.45 -8.17 -8.82
N PRO A 47 -7.30 -9.10 -9.31
CA PRO A 47 -8.27 -9.81 -8.47
C PRO A 47 -7.58 -10.55 -7.31
N GLY A 48 -8.17 -10.48 -6.11
CA GLY A 48 -7.63 -11.18 -4.95
C GLY A 48 -6.32 -10.63 -4.38
N ARG A 49 -5.69 -9.64 -5.00
CA ARG A 49 -4.45 -9.00 -4.52
C ARG A 49 -4.75 -7.66 -3.83
N ASN A 50 -3.97 -7.33 -2.81
CA ASN A 50 -4.14 -6.08 -2.06
C ASN A 50 -2.80 -5.47 -1.62
N PRO A 51 -2.79 -4.18 -1.19
CA PRO A 51 -1.56 -3.51 -0.76
C PRO A 51 -0.86 -4.17 0.43
N HIS A 52 -1.61 -4.80 1.34
CA HIS A 52 -1.03 -5.45 2.51
C HIS A 52 -0.28 -6.73 2.14
N GLN A 53 -0.75 -7.48 1.15
CA GLN A 53 -0.02 -8.64 0.59
C GLN A 53 1.31 -8.20 -0.03
N ALA A 54 1.28 -7.17 -0.90
CA ALA A 54 2.51 -6.61 -1.48
C ALA A 54 3.52 -6.17 -0.40
N LEU A 55 3.05 -5.43 0.61
CA LEU A 55 3.89 -5.01 1.74
C LEU A 55 4.42 -6.20 2.57
N HIS A 56 3.65 -7.28 2.66
CA HIS A 56 4.06 -8.49 3.34
C HIS A 56 5.17 -9.19 2.57
N GLU A 57 5.00 -9.41 1.28
CA GLU A 57 5.99 -10.06 0.42
C GLU A 57 7.30 -9.30 0.33
N VAL A 58 7.25 -7.97 0.18
CA VAL A 58 8.45 -7.13 0.27
C VAL A 58 9.18 -7.36 1.59
N ARG A 59 8.47 -7.36 2.71
CA ARG A 59 9.09 -7.60 4.01
C ARG A 59 9.69 -8.99 4.13
N GLN A 60 8.99 -10.01 3.67
CA GLN A 60 9.48 -11.40 3.71
C GLN A 60 10.68 -11.59 2.80
N GLY A 61 10.62 -11.08 1.57
CA GLY A 61 11.73 -11.15 0.63
C GLY A 61 13.00 -10.48 1.16
N LEU A 62 12.86 -9.30 1.78
CA LEU A 62 13.99 -8.58 2.37
C LEU A 62 14.54 -9.25 3.64
N LEU A 63 13.71 -9.92 4.44
CA LEU A 63 14.16 -10.63 5.64
C LEU A 63 14.79 -12.00 5.32
N GLY A 64 14.21 -12.71 4.35
CA GLY A 64 14.60 -14.07 3.98
C GLY A 64 15.75 -14.15 2.95
N SER A 65 16.15 -13.01 2.37
CA SER A 65 17.19 -12.97 1.33
C SER A 65 18.37 -12.08 1.77
N ARG A 66 19.54 -12.28 1.16
CA ARG A 66 20.74 -11.44 1.36
C ARG A 66 20.66 -10.12 0.57
N ILE A 67 19.48 -9.51 0.48
CA ILE A 67 19.31 -8.24 -0.24
C ILE A 67 20.07 -7.13 0.49
N GLY A 68 21.09 -6.60 -0.17
CA GLY A 68 21.92 -5.50 0.32
C GLY A 68 21.54 -4.15 -0.26
N GLN A 69 20.95 -4.13 -1.44
CA GLN A 69 20.60 -2.92 -2.18
C GLN A 69 19.13 -2.93 -2.55
N VAL A 70 18.50 -1.77 -2.50
CA VAL A 70 17.11 -1.56 -2.92
C VAL A 70 17.07 -0.40 -3.92
N ILE A 71 16.41 -0.59 -5.04
CA ILE A 71 16.10 0.47 -6.00
C ILE A 71 14.61 0.81 -5.83
N ASP A 72 14.32 2.02 -5.37
CA ASP A 72 12.98 2.59 -5.30
C ASP A 72 12.69 3.28 -6.64
N CYS A 73 11.72 2.78 -7.41
CA CYS A 73 11.44 3.22 -8.77
C CYS A 73 10.12 3.98 -8.83
N ASP A 74 10.12 5.17 -9.46
CA ASP A 74 8.92 5.98 -9.72
C ASP A 74 8.84 6.30 -11.21
N ILE A 75 7.81 5.78 -11.90
CA ILE A 75 7.55 6.09 -13.30
C ILE A 75 6.81 7.43 -13.36
N SER A 76 7.37 8.39 -14.11
CA SER A 76 6.80 9.74 -14.23
C SER A 76 5.47 9.71 -14.98
N ALA A 77 4.43 10.31 -14.36
CA ALA A 77 3.14 10.58 -15.00
C ALA A 77 2.57 9.41 -15.83
N PHE A 78 2.83 8.17 -15.40
CA PHE A 78 2.57 6.94 -16.16
C PHE A 78 1.22 6.92 -16.89
N PHE A 79 0.13 7.22 -16.17
CA PHE A 79 -1.21 7.24 -16.76
C PHE A 79 -1.45 8.39 -17.77
N ASP A 80 -0.65 9.45 -17.66
CA ASP A 80 -0.80 10.65 -18.48
C ASP A 80 0.08 10.60 -19.76
N THR A 81 1.07 9.67 -19.81
CA THR A 81 2.07 9.60 -20.90
C THR A 81 2.01 8.33 -21.74
N LEU A 82 1.12 7.39 -21.41
CA LEU A 82 1.02 6.08 -22.04
C LEU A 82 0.68 6.19 -23.53
N PRO A 83 1.57 5.75 -24.47
CA PRO A 83 1.34 5.83 -25.90
C PRO A 83 0.25 4.86 -26.35
N HIS A 84 -0.81 5.36 -27.01
CA HIS A 84 -1.97 4.55 -27.40
C HIS A 84 -1.59 3.48 -28.44
N ASP A 85 -0.79 3.84 -29.45
CA ASP A 85 -0.42 2.91 -30.52
C ASP A 85 0.42 1.73 -29.99
N THR A 86 1.35 2.01 -29.08
CA THR A 86 2.16 0.97 -28.45
C THR A 86 1.30 0.03 -27.60
N LEU A 87 0.37 0.59 -26.80
CA LEU A 87 -0.58 -0.21 -26.05
C LEU A 87 -1.45 -1.10 -26.93
N LEU A 88 -2.00 -0.53 -28.03
CA LEU A 88 -2.82 -1.29 -28.98
C LEU A 88 -2.01 -2.40 -29.67
N ALA A 89 -0.73 -2.13 -29.99
CA ALA A 89 0.17 -3.16 -30.54
C ALA A 89 0.39 -4.32 -29.56
N MET A 90 0.57 -4.03 -28.26
CA MET A 90 0.66 -5.04 -27.21
C MET A 90 -0.63 -5.85 -27.08
N LEU A 91 -1.80 -5.18 -27.06
CA LEU A 91 -3.09 -5.84 -26.97
C LEU A 91 -3.35 -6.77 -28.17
N ARG A 92 -2.95 -6.38 -29.39
CA ARG A 92 -3.11 -7.19 -30.62
C ARG A 92 -2.34 -8.51 -30.59
N GLN A 93 -1.30 -8.62 -29.78
CA GLN A 93 -0.56 -9.87 -29.63
C GLN A 93 -1.45 -10.97 -29.00
N ARG A 94 -2.28 -10.61 -28.04
CA ARG A 94 -3.10 -11.52 -27.25
C ARG A 94 -4.58 -11.53 -27.68
N ILE A 95 -5.11 -10.40 -28.11
CA ILE A 95 -6.52 -10.22 -28.51
C ILE A 95 -6.61 -10.18 -30.02
N LYS A 96 -7.38 -11.10 -30.62
CA LYS A 96 -7.59 -11.20 -32.07
C LYS A 96 -8.94 -10.63 -32.53
N ASP A 97 -9.90 -10.41 -31.61
CA ASP A 97 -11.18 -9.80 -31.94
C ASP A 97 -11.00 -8.30 -32.24
N GLY A 98 -11.15 -7.94 -33.53
CA GLY A 98 -11.02 -6.55 -33.99
C GLY A 98 -12.05 -5.60 -33.37
N ARG A 99 -13.26 -6.09 -33.03
CA ARG A 99 -14.33 -5.28 -32.44
C ARG A 99 -13.95 -4.84 -31.01
N VAL A 100 -13.39 -5.75 -30.23
CA VAL A 100 -12.90 -5.43 -28.87
C VAL A 100 -11.75 -4.42 -28.94
N LEU A 101 -10.80 -4.61 -29.87
CA LEU A 101 -9.70 -3.66 -30.06
C LEU A 101 -10.19 -2.29 -30.52
N GLN A 102 -11.16 -2.24 -31.40
CA GLN A 102 -11.77 -0.99 -31.87
C GLN A 102 -12.49 -0.24 -30.73
N LEU A 103 -13.25 -0.95 -29.89
CA LEU A 103 -13.85 -0.35 -28.68
C LEU A 103 -12.80 0.26 -27.75
N ILE A 104 -11.71 -0.46 -27.48
CA ILE A 104 -10.62 0.04 -26.64
C ILE A 104 -9.99 1.29 -27.28
N GLU A 105 -9.74 1.26 -28.57
CA GLU A 105 -9.19 2.40 -29.32
C GLU A 105 -10.10 3.62 -29.26
N MET A 106 -11.42 3.42 -29.46
CA MET A 106 -12.41 4.50 -29.33
C MET A 106 -12.37 5.12 -27.92
N TRP A 107 -12.32 4.32 -26.87
CA TRP A 107 -12.20 4.83 -25.50
C TRP A 107 -10.86 5.50 -25.20
N LEU A 108 -9.77 5.06 -25.80
CA LEU A 108 -8.47 5.71 -25.68
C LEU A 108 -8.46 7.09 -26.34
N LYS A 109 -9.10 7.21 -27.50
CA LYS A 109 -9.21 8.44 -28.30
C LYS A 109 -10.39 9.33 -27.87
N ALA A 110 -11.26 8.87 -26.97
CA ALA A 110 -12.41 9.63 -26.52
C ALA A 110 -11.97 10.96 -25.92
N GLY A 111 -12.53 12.05 -26.44
CA GLY A 111 -12.27 13.40 -25.94
C GLY A 111 -12.77 13.60 -24.49
N ILE A 112 -12.16 14.53 -23.82
CA ILE A 112 -12.57 14.97 -22.47
C ILE A 112 -13.26 16.29 -22.57
N LEU A 113 -14.52 16.36 -22.13
CA LEU A 113 -15.21 17.64 -22.00
C LEU A 113 -14.70 18.35 -20.75
N ALA A 114 -13.89 19.38 -20.93
CA ALA A 114 -13.34 20.20 -19.85
C ALA A 114 -14.04 21.57 -19.83
N GLY A 115 -15.16 21.65 -19.12
CA GLY A 115 -16.04 22.83 -19.16
C GLY A 115 -16.88 22.84 -20.43
N LYS A 116 -16.60 23.75 -21.37
CA LYS A 116 -17.26 23.84 -22.69
C LYS A 116 -16.37 23.37 -23.86
N GLU A 117 -15.12 23.00 -23.58
CA GLU A 117 -14.14 22.62 -24.59
C GLU A 117 -13.91 21.10 -24.60
N MET A 118 -13.84 20.52 -25.80
CA MET A 118 -13.43 19.13 -25.98
C MET A 118 -11.92 19.07 -26.19
N VAL A 119 -11.25 18.34 -25.31
CA VAL A 119 -9.82 18.07 -25.40
C VAL A 119 -9.61 16.60 -25.81
N PHE A 120 -8.87 16.38 -26.89
CA PHE A 120 -8.52 15.05 -27.38
C PHE A 120 -7.07 14.76 -27.01
N PRO A 121 -6.79 13.87 -26.06
CA PRO A 121 -5.41 13.55 -25.69
C PRO A 121 -4.81 12.55 -26.70
N ASP A 122 -3.65 12.89 -27.27
CA ASP A 122 -2.87 11.97 -28.13
C ASP A 122 -2.13 10.90 -27.31
N LYS A 123 -1.92 11.15 -26.04
CA LYS A 123 -1.23 10.27 -25.09
C LYS A 123 -1.95 10.24 -23.75
N GLY A 124 -1.79 9.14 -23.07
CA GLY A 124 -2.36 8.96 -21.74
C GLY A 124 -3.87 8.74 -21.76
N ARG A 125 -4.47 8.78 -20.58
CA ARG A 125 -5.89 8.55 -20.40
C ARG A 125 -6.44 9.33 -19.23
N PRO A 126 -7.65 9.90 -19.34
CA PRO A 126 -8.30 10.49 -18.17
C PRO A 126 -8.50 9.41 -17.11
N GLN A 127 -8.06 9.73 -15.90
CA GLN A 127 -8.29 8.84 -14.76
C GLN A 127 -9.79 8.77 -14.47
N GLY A 128 -10.31 7.56 -14.24
CA GLY A 128 -11.72 7.33 -13.92
C GLY A 128 -12.41 6.28 -14.77
N SER A 129 -11.82 5.84 -15.89
CA SER A 129 -12.31 4.68 -16.62
C SER A 129 -11.99 3.38 -15.87
N VAL A 130 -12.95 2.46 -15.86
CA VAL A 130 -12.83 1.13 -15.24
C VAL A 130 -11.72 0.30 -15.88
N LEU A 131 -11.48 0.49 -17.16
CA LEU A 131 -10.48 -0.26 -17.94
C LEU A 131 -9.04 0.27 -17.75
N SER A 132 -8.87 1.54 -17.34
CA SER A 132 -7.53 2.17 -17.25
C SER A 132 -6.53 1.41 -16.38
N PRO A 133 -6.89 0.91 -15.18
CA PRO A 133 -5.94 0.18 -14.34
C PRO A 133 -5.44 -1.12 -14.98
N LEU A 134 -6.32 -1.83 -15.67
CA LEU A 134 -5.96 -3.08 -16.36
C LEU A 134 -5.03 -2.82 -17.53
N LEU A 135 -5.37 -1.85 -18.40
CA LEU A 135 -4.52 -1.49 -19.54
C LEU A 135 -3.14 -1.00 -19.08
N ALA A 136 -3.10 -0.27 -17.97
CA ALA A 136 -1.85 0.13 -17.33
C ALA A 136 -1.02 -1.08 -16.90
N ASN A 137 -1.65 -2.09 -16.29
CA ASN A 137 -0.97 -3.33 -15.91
C ASN A 137 -0.45 -4.11 -17.11
N VAL A 138 -1.22 -4.24 -18.18
CA VAL A 138 -0.77 -4.88 -19.42
C VAL A 138 0.47 -4.19 -19.97
N TYR A 139 0.45 -2.85 -20.01
CA TYR A 139 1.59 -2.08 -20.49
C TYR A 139 2.86 -2.28 -19.65
N VAL A 140 2.74 -2.16 -18.32
CA VAL A 140 3.91 -2.33 -17.42
C VAL A 140 4.37 -3.78 -17.39
N HIS A 141 3.48 -4.76 -17.57
CA HIS A 141 3.84 -6.16 -17.70
C HIS A 141 4.83 -6.38 -18.86
N ASP A 142 4.53 -5.87 -20.05
CA ASP A 142 5.39 -6.05 -21.22
C ASP A 142 6.69 -5.22 -21.11
N VAL A 143 6.58 -3.99 -20.60
CA VAL A 143 7.73 -3.08 -20.53
C VAL A 143 8.69 -3.45 -19.41
N LEU A 144 8.18 -3.73 -18.22
CA LEU A 144 8.99 -3.90 -17.01
C LEU A 144 9.05 -5.35 -16.54
N ASP A 145 7.89 -6.01 -16.35
CA ASP A 145 7.85 -7.31 -15.68
C ASP A 145 8.52 -8.39 -16.54
N THR A 146 8.17 -8.47 -17.81
CA THR A 146 8.76 -9.43 -18.75
C THR A 146 10.25 -9.17 -18.94
N TRP A 147 10.65 -7.90 -19.08
CA TRP A 147 12.06 -7.55 -19.16
C TRP A 147 12.83 -7.94 -17.90
N PHE A 148 12.25 -7.71 -16.72
CA PHE A 148 12.87 -8.09 -15.47
C PHE A 148 13.04 -9.61 -15.37
N ALA A 149 12.01 -10.39 -15.66
CA ALA A 149 12.03 -11.84 -15.54
C ALA A 149 12.94 -12.52 -16.58
N THR A 150 12.96 -12.01 -17.84
CA THR A 150 13.69 -12.67 -18.94
C THR A 150 15.11 -12.13 -19.14
N VAL A 151 15.33 -10.86 -18.87
CA VAL A 151 16.63 -10.21 -19.14
C VAL A 151 17.39 -9.92 -17.86
N VAL A 152 16.76 -9.20 -16.91
CA VAL A 152 17.48 -8.73 -15.71
C VAL A 152 17.92 -9.92 -14.86
N GLN A 153 16.99 -10.83 -14.55
CA GLN A 153 17.32 -12.01 -13.72
C GLN A 153 18.37 -12.90 -14.35
N ALA A 154 18.38 -13.05 -15.69
CA ALA A 154 19.36 -13.87 -16.40
C ALA A 154 20.78 -13.26 -16.42
N HIS A 155 20.92 -11.93 -16.35
CA HIS A 155 22.20 -11.24 -16.46
C HIS A 155 22.78 -10.77 -15.11
N CYS A 156 22.04 -10.92 -14.02
CA CYS A 156 22.53 -10.62 -12.68
C CYS A 156 23.31 -11.80 -12.09
N ARG A 157 24.37 -11.46 -11.37
CA ARG A 157 25.21 -12.47 -10.68
C ARG A 157 24.63 -12.85 -9.33
N GLY A 158 24.03 -11.91 -8.63
CA GLY A 158 23.37 -12.10 -7.36
C GLY A 158 21.87 -12.26 -7.50
N LYS A 159 21.21 -12.59 -6.39
CA LYS A 159 19.75 -12.65 -6.34
C LYS A 159 19.15 -11.26 -6.56
N VAL A 160 18.20 -11.17 -7.49
CA VAL A 160 17.39 -9.96 -7.72
C VAL A 160 15.91 -10.31 -7.65
N VAL A 161 15.13 -9.41 -7.06
CA VAL A 161 13.69 -9.59 -6.86
C VAL A 161 12.99 -8.28 -7.17
N LEU A 162 11.88 -8.36 -7.91
CA LEU A 162 11.00 -7.21 -8.18
C LEU A 162 9.73 -7.35 -7.32
N TRP A 163 9.25 -6.25 -6.77
CA TRP A 163 7.93 -6.11 -6.16
C TRP A 163 7.25 -4.91 -6.77
N ARG A 164 6.12 -5.13 -7.38
CA ARG A 164 5.38 -4.07 -8.09
C ARG A 164 3.94 -3.95 -7.61
N TYR A 165 3.51 -2.74 -7.40
CA TYR A 165 2.11 -2.40 -7.18
C TYR A 165 1.69 -1.28 -8.12
N ALA A 166 1.06 -1.62 -9.26
CA ALA A 166 0.77 -0.70 -10.35
C ALA A 166 2.05 -0.04 -10.90
N ASP A 167 2.16 1.28 -10.77
CA ASP A 167 3.32 2.10 -11.15
C ASP A 167 4.41 2.20 -10.07
N ASP A 168 4.06 1.92 -8.80
CA ASP A 168 5.03 1.84 -7.70
C ASP A 168 5.82 0.52 -7.78
N CYS A 169 7.13 0.55 -7.93
CA CYS A 169 7.95 -0.66 -7.93
C CYS A 169 9.25 -0.52 -7.11
N VAL A 170 9.66 -1.65 -6.56
CA VAL A 170 10.89 -1.77 -5.77
C VAL A 170 11.66 -2.99 -6.24
N ILE A 171 12.94 -2.82 -6.53
CA ILE A 171 13.84 -3.91 -6.93
C ILE A 171 14.86 -4.12 -5.81
N GLY A 172 14.89 -5.34 -5.26
CA GLY A 172 15.90 -5.77 -4.30
C GLY A 172 17.03 -6.49 -5.01
N CYS A 173 18.28 -6.14 -4.69
CA CYS A 173 19.48 -6.75 -5.24
C CYS A 173 20.43 -7.21 -4.13
N GLU A 174 21.01 -8.39 -4.28
CA GLU A 174 22.03 -8.90 -3.36
C GLU A 174 23.34 -8.13 -3.54
N LEU A 175 23.76 -7.92 -4.79
CA LEU A 175 25.01 -7.26 -5.14
C LEU A 175 24.81 -5.80 -5.55
N GLU A 176 25.75 -4.95 -5.14
CA GLU A 176 25.74 -3.53 -5.48
C GLU A 176 25.94 -3.29 -6.98
N GLU A 177 26.78 -4.11 -7.62
CA GLU A 177 27.07 -4.00 -9.06
C GLU A 177 25.80 -4.28 -9.89
N ASP A 178 25.02 -5.31 -9.54
CA ASP A 178 23.78 -5.61 -10.21
C ASP A 178 22.76 -4.45 -10.02
N ALA A 179 22.67 -3.89 -8.81
CA ALA A 179 21.83 -2.74 -8.55
C ALA A 179 22.22 -1.50 -9.38
N ARG A 180 23.53 -1.26 -9.57
CA ARG A 180 24.03 -0.16 -10.41
C ARG A 180 23.62 -0.37 -11.86
N ARG A 181 23.86 -1.57 -12.42
CA ARG A 181 23.52 -1.91 -13.81
C ARG A 181 22.02 -1.80 -14.07
N ILE A 182 21.19 -2.30 -13.15
CA ILE A 182 19.73 -2.19 -13.28
C ILE A 182 19.30 -0.72 -13.26
N LYS A 183 19.82 0.08 -12.33
CA LYS A 183 19.50 1.52 -12.24
C LYS A 183 19.87 2.28 -13.50
N GLU A 184 20.98 1.94 -14.16
CA GLU A 184 21.42 2.55 -15.43
C GLU A 184 20.62 2.05 -16.63
N GLY A 185 20.18 0.78 -16.62
CA GLY A 185 19.44 0.16 -17.71
C GLY A 185 17.94 0.51 -17.72
N LEU A 186 17.36 0.69 -16.55
CA LEU A 186 15.92 0.92 -16.39
C LEU A 186 15.40 2.15 -17.15
N PRO A 187 16.02 3.34 -17.11
CA PRO A 187 15.58 4.49 -17.89
C PRO A 187 15.62 4.22 -19.39
N LYS A 188 16.68 3.56 -19.86
CA LYS A 188 16.84 3.20 -21.27
C LYS A 188 15.74 2.23 -21.74
N ARG A 189 15.39 1.27 -20.88
CA ARG A 189 14.32 0.31 -21.17
C ARG A 189 12.97 1.01 -21.30
N VAL A 190 12.57 1.80 -20.31
CA VAL A 190 11.24 2.42 -20.31
C VAL A 190 11.09 3.49 -21.40
N ALA A 191 12.17 4.21 -21.72
CA ALA A 191 12.20 5.22 -22.79
C ALA A 191 11.88 4.61 -24.17
N LYS A 192 12.28 3.36 -24.45
CA LYS A 192 11.92 2.65 -25.70
C LYS A 192 10.41 2.51 -25.91
N TYR A 193 9.64 2.58 -24.84
CA TYR A 193 8.18 2.46 -24.82
C TYR A 193 7.49 3.80 -24.51
N GLY A 194 8.18 4.91 -24.65
CA GLY A 194 7.61 6.25 -24.45
C GLY A 194 7.30 6.60 -22.98
N LEU A 195 7.90 5.89 -22.04
CA LEU A 195 7.78 6.18 -20.62
C LEU A 195 9.06 6.82 -20.07
N GLU A 196 8.92 7.55 -18.97
CA GLU A 196 10.05 8.20 -18.31
C GLU A 196 10.15 7.80 -16.84
N ILE A 197 11.36 7.58 -16.37
CA ILE A 197 11.66 7.40 -14.95
C ILE A 197 11.82 8.77 -14.29
N ASN A 198 11.19 8.96 -13.14
CA ASN A 198 11.45 10.13 -12.32
C ASN A 198 12.83 9.99 -11.63
N THR A 199 13.84 10.60 -12.20
CA THR A 199 15.23 10.49 -11.73
C THR A 199 15.45 11.07 -10.33
N GLU A 200 14.65 12.07 -9.93
CA GLU A 200 14.75 12.68 -8.59
C GLU A 200 14.21 11.75 -7.49
N LYS A 201 13.20 10.93 -7.80
CA LYS A 201 12.58 10.02 -6.86
C LYS A 201 13.16 8.61 -6.93
N THR A 202 13.67 8.20 -8.08
CA THR A 202 14.28 6.88 -8.26
C THR A 202 15.64 6.84 -7.60
N GLN A 203 15.73 6.11 -6.49
CA GLN A 203 16.93 6.08 -5.66
C GLN A 203 17.43 4.65 -5.47
N ARG A 204 18.75 4.50 -5.47
CA ARG A 204 19.40 3.29 -4.95
C ARG A 204 19.73 3.51 -3.48
N VAL A 205 19.30 2.59 -2.65
CA VAL A 205 19.43 2.65 -1.19
C VAL A 205 20.23 1.44 -0.72
N ASP A 206 21.27 1.68 0.05
CA ASP A 206 21.94 0.61 0.81
C ASP A 206 20.98 0.16 1.93
N PHE A 207 20.46 -1.06 1.80
CA PHE A 207 19.45 -1.61 2.68
C PHE A 207 19.89 -2.92 3.35
N GLY A 208 21.18 -3.18 3.35
CA GLY A 208 21.75 -4.38 3.96
C GLY A 208 21.34 -4.53 5.43
N ARG A 209 21.17 -5.78 5.86
CA ARG A 209 20.85 -6.08 7.27
C ARG A 209 21.98 -5.53 8.17
N PRO A 210 21.66 -4.73 9.20
CA PRO A 210 22.67 -4.23 10.12
C PRO A 210 23.45 -5.38 10.73
N GLN A 211 24.75 -5.36 10.57
CA GLN A 211 25.66 -6.22 11.33
C GLN A 211 25.92 -5.55 12.69
N ARG A 212 26.59 -6.26 13.62
CA ARG A 212 26.93 -5.72 14.94
C ARG A 212 27.59 -4.33 14.86
N PRO A 213 27.59 -3.50 15.92
CA PRO A 213 27.85 -2.04 15.87
C PRO A 213 29.20 -1.57 15.29
N THR A 214 30.05 -2.45 14.84
CA THR A 214 31.41 -2.15 14.38
C THR A 214 31.53 -1.55 12.98
N SER A 215 30.47 -1.53 12.17
CA SER A 215 30.60 -1.12 10.76
C SER A 215 30.25 0.34 10.45
N GLY A 216 29.77 1.13 11.41
CA GLY A 216 29.45 2.57 11.22
C GLY A 216 28.39 2.88 10.11
N ARG A 217 27.99 1.90 9.30
CA ARG A 217 26.98 2.08 8.24
C ARG A 217 25.58 1.94 8.79
N THR A 218 24.81 3.01 8.72
CA THR A 218 23.38 2.98 9.00
C THR A 218 22.65 2.67 7.70
N PRO A 219 21.85 1.57 7.63
CA PRO A 219 21.05 1.28 6.46
C PRO A 219 20.11 2.42 6.12
N GLY A 220 19.93 2.66 4.83
CA GLY A 220 19.00 3.66 4.32
C GLY A 220 17.54 3.28 4.52
N THR A 221 16.66 4.07 3.96
CA THR A 221 15.21 3.84 3.99
C THR A 221 14.62 4.04 2.60
N PHE A 222 13.61 3.27 2.25
CA PHE A 222 12.87 3.45 0.99
C PHE A 222 11.36 3.56 1.26
N ARG A 223 10.61 3.98 0.25
CA ARG A 223 9.17 4.22 0.38
C ARG A 223 8.41 3.29 -0.57
N LEU A 224 7.34 2.69 -0.06
CA LEU A 224 6.42 1.91 -0.88
C LEU A 224 5.01 2.02 -0.31
N LEU A 225 4.02 2.27 -1.17
CA LEU A 225 2.60 2.31 -0.81
C LEU A 225 2.28 3.23 0.39
N GLY A 226 3.06 4.33 0.54
CA GLY A 226 2.86 5.31 1.60
C GLY A 226 3.44 4.93 2.95
N PHE A 227 4.27 3.89 3.00
CA PHE A 227 5.06 3.51 4.14
C PHE A 227 6.55 3.73 3.88
N VAL A 228 7.27 4.09 4.94
CA VAL A 228 8.73 4.09 4.99
C VAL A 228 9.17 2.75 5.56
N HIS A 229 10.05 2.08 4.85
CA HIS A 229 10.67 0.83 5.25
C HIS A 229 12.06 1.14 5.82
N SER A 230 12.35 0.62 7.00
CA SER A 230 13.64 0.80 7.69
C SER A 230 13.98 -0.42 8.53
N TRP A 231 15.27 -0.68 8.69
CA TRP A 231 15.70 -1.63 9.69
C TRP A 231 15.49 -1.09 11.12
N GLY A 232 15.08 -1.95 12.02
CA GLY A 232 14.92 -1.60 13.43
C GLY A 232 15.12 -2.81 14.34
N LYS A 233 15.43 -2.54 15.59
CA LYS A 233 15.58 -3.60 16.60
C LYS A 233 14.21 -4.08 17.08
N THR A 234 14.09 -5.38 17.29
CA THR A 234 13.00 -6.00 18.05
C THR A 234 13.26 -5.87 19.53
N TRP A 235 12.25 -6.10 20.36
CA TRP A 235 12.42 -6.11 21.81
C TRP A 235 13.38 -7.22 22.32
N ARG A 236 13.57 -8.29 21.54
CA ARG A 236 14.53 -9.38 21.81
C ARG A 236 15.93 -9.10 21.26
N GLY A 237 16.23 -7.88 20.83
CA GLY A 237 17.55 -7.48 20.32
C GLY A 237 17.84 -7.87 18.85
N GLY A 238 16.99 -8.67 18.21
CA GLY A 238 17.13 -9.01 16.80
C GLY A 238 16.74 -7.84 15.87
N TYR A 239 17.07 -7.96 14.59
CA TYR A 239 16.70 -6.98 13.58
C TYR A 239 15.43 -7.39 12.82
N THR A 240 14.60 -6.40 12.50
CA THR A 240 13.40 -6.56 11.68
C THR A 240 13.20 -5.34 10.80
N ILE A 241 12.38 -5.49 9.74
CA ILE A 241 11.99 -4.36 8.91
C ILE A 241 10.72 -3.73 9.50
N LYS A 242 10.84 -2.49 9.93
CA LYS A 242 9.74 -1.64 10.38
C LYS A 242 9.10 -0.94 9.20
N ARG A 243 7.78 -0.85 9.21
CA ARG A 243 6.97 -0.15 8.22
C ARG A 243 6.17 0.90 8.96
N GLN A 244 6.46 2.15 8.72
CA GLN A 244 5.82 3.29 9.37
C GLN A 244 5.18 4.21 8.33
N THR A 245 4.05 4.82 8.66
CA THR A 245 3.42 5.79 7.77
C THR A 245 4.39 6.90 7.38
N GLU A 246 4.51 7.19 6.10
CA GLU A 246 5.36 8.26 5.59
C GLU A 246 5.04 9.59 6.29
N GLY A 247 6.07 10.28 6.82
CA GLY A 247 5.89 11.48 7.64
C GLY A 247 5.12 12.62 6.96
N LYS A 248 5.28 12.79 5.63
CA LYS A 248 4.50 13.77 4.86
C LYS A 248 3.02 13.41 4.82
N ARG A 249 2.70 12.13 4.62
CA ARG A 249 1.31 11.62 4.63
C ARG A 249 0.69 11.73 6.02
N LEU A 250 1.43 11.33 7.06
CA LEU A 250 0.98 11.41 8.44
C LEU A 250 0.63 12.87 8.81
N ARG A 251 1.55 13.80 8.58
CA ARG A 251 1.30 15.24 8.86
C ARG A 251 0.07 15.78 8.12
N ARG A 252 -0.11 15.39 6.86
CA ARG A 252 -1.29 15.77 6.08
C ARG A 252 -2.56 15.22 6.72
N THR A 253 -2.60 13.94 7.09
CA THR A 253 -3.75 13.31 7.73
C THR A 253 -4.10 13.98 9.07
N LEU A 254 -3.11 14.30 9.91
CA LEU A 254 -3.33 15.04 11.15
C LEU A 254 -3.98 16.40 10.87
N GLY A 255 -3.49 17.14 9.88
CA GLY A 255 -4.05 18.40 9.45
C GLY A 255 -5.46 18.26 8.85
N GLU A 256 -5.73 17.18 8.12
CA GLU A 256 -7.06 16.88 7.58
C GLU A 256 -8.09 16.61 8.67
N PHE A 257 -7.76 15.85 9.72
CA PHE A 257 -8.63 15.66 10.88
C PHE A 257 -8.91 16.98 11.59
N TRP A 258 -7.90 17.81 11.75
CA TRP A 258 -8.03 19.11 12.38
C TRP A 258 -8.94 20.05 11.59
N ARG A 259 -8.74 20.17 10.28
CA ARG A 259 -9.58 20.97 9.38
C ARG A 259 -11.00 20.45 9.34
N TRP A 260 -11.15 19.12 9.21
CA TRP A 260 -12.48 18.52 9.17
C TRP A 260 -13.29 18.84 10.43
N CYS A 261 -12.70 18.71 11.62
CA CYS A 261 -13.36 19.06 12.88
C CYS A 261 -13.76 20.56 12.92
N ARG A 262 -12.91 21.45 12.38
CA ARG A 262 -13.20 22.87 12.26
C ARG A 262 -14.42 23.12 11.38
N ASP A 263 -14.41 22.56 10.20
CA ASP A 263 -15.38 22.87 9.15
C ASP A 263 -16.77 22.25 9.45
N HIS A 264 -16.79 21.16 10.22
CA HIS A 264 -18.00 20.43 10.59
C HIS A 264 -18.43 20.66 12.05
N ARG A 265 -17.83 21.60 12.77
CA ARG A 265 -18.09 21.81 14.21
C ARG A 265 -19.55 22.11 14.55
N HIS A 266 -20.32 22.69 13.62
CA HIS A 266 -21.73 23.05 13.84
C HIS A 266 -22.73 21.92 13.50
N ARG A 267 -22.28 20.82 12.91
CA ARG A 267 -23.16 19.67 12.64
C ARG A 267 -23.65 19.01 13.93
N PRO A 268 -24.78 18.25 13.90
CA PRO A 268 -25.21 17.43 15.02
C PRO A 268 -24.10 16.53 15.54
N LEU A 269 -24.04 16.35 16.86
CA LEU A 269 -22.95 15.62 17.52
C LEU A 269 -22.87 14.16 17.06
N GLN A 270 -24.04 13.50 16.89
CA GLN A 270 -24.10 12.11 16.41
C GLN A 270 -23.56 11.97 15.00
N GLU A 271 -23.85 12.92 14.11
CA GLU A 271 -23.31 12.92 12.75
C GLU A 271 -21.77 13.08 12.74
N GLN A 272 -21.27 14.04 13.55
CA GLN A 272 -19.82 14.21 13.71
C GLN A 272 -19.16 12.94 14.22
N TYR A 273 -19.74 12.29 15.21
CA TYR A 273 -19.26 11.02 15.76
C TYR A 273 -19.22 9.92 14.69
N ALA A 274 -20.33 9.71 13.97
CA ALA A 274 -20.41 8.67 12.94
C ALA A 274 -19.35 8.87 11.84
N LEU A 275 -19.18 10.10 11.36
CA LEU A 275 -18.21 10.45 10.33
C LEU A 275 -16.76 10.34 10.82
N LEU A 276 -16.47 10.76 12.06
CA LEU A 276 -15.12 10.56 12.65
C LEU A 276 -14.80 9.09 12.83
N CYS A 277 -15.77 8.28 13.27
CA CYS A 277 -15.61 6.83 13.36
C CYS A 277 -15.30 6.21 11.99
N ALA A 278 -16.04 6.60 10.96
CA ALA A 278 -15.80 6.11 9.60
C ALA A 278 -14.40 6.50 9.08
N LYS A 279 -13.98 7.74 9.27
CA LYS A 279 -12.64 8.24 8.90
C LYS A 279 -11.52 7.50 9.63
N LEU A 280 -11.64 7.27 10.94
CA LEU A 280 -10.66 6.54 11.73
C LEU A 280 -10.58 5.07 11.33
N ARG A 281 -11.74 4.40 11.15
CA ARG A 281 -11.79 3.00 10.69
C ARG A 281 -11.14 2.86 9.32
N GLY A 282 -11.46 3.74 8.36
CA GLY A 282 -10.83 3.75 7.03
C GLY A 282 -9.32 3.95 7.09
N TYR A 283 -8.85 4.84 7.98
CA TYR A 283 -7.41 5.02 8.20
C TYR A 283 -6.75 3.77 8.78
N TYR A 284 -7.35 3.14 9.79
CA TYR A 284 -6.82 1.92 10.41
C TYR A 284 -6.84 0.74 9.46
N GLN A 285 -7.86 0.63 8.59
CA GLN A 285 -7.96 -0.43 7.59
C GLN A 285 -6.76 -0.44 6.64
N TYR A 286 -6.22 0.72 6.28
CA TYR A 286 -5.05 0.83 5.41
C TYR A 286 -3.73 0.84 6.17
N TYR A 287 -3.63 1.67 7.22
CA TYR A 287 -2.38 1.90 7.94
C TYR A 287 -2.20 0.98 9.16
N GLY A 288 -3.17 0.12 9.46
CA GLY A 288 -3.17 -0.79 10.60
C GLY A 288 -2.26 -2.01 10.41
N ILE A 289 -0.99 -1.76 10.10
CA ILE A 289 0.03 -2.81 9.96
C ILE A 289 1.00 -2.83 11.15
N ARG A 290 1.69 -3.95 11.32
CA ARG A 290 2.70 -4.10 12.36
C ARG A 290 3.80 -3.06 12.28
N CYS A 291 4.29 -2.63 13.43
CA CYS A 291 5.30 -1.58 13.64
C CYS A 291 4.79 -0.16 13.35
N ASN A 292 3.50 0.04 13.02
CA ASN A 292 2.92 1.34 12.75
C ASN A 292 2.01 1.87 13.88
N SER A 293 1.87 1.15 14.99
CA SER A 293 1.02 1.56 16.12
C SER A 293 1.27 3.00 16.59
N PRO A 294 2.53 3.49 16.72
CA PRO A 294 2.73 4.86 17.16
C PRO A 294 2.10 5.92 16.24
N CYS A 295 2.09 5.67 14.92
CA CYS A 295 1.45 6.57 13.97
C CYS A 295 -0.08 6.52 14.07
N LEU A 296 -0.64 5.33 14.32
CA LEU A 296 -2.09 5.16 14.52
C LEU A 296 -2.55 5.86 15.80
N ASP A 297 -1.80 5.68 16.90
CA ASP A 297 -2.08 6.32 18.18
C ASP A 297 -2.04 7.85 18.05
N LEU A 298 -1.04 8.38 17.33
CA LEU A 298 -0.92 9.81 17.09
C LEU A 298 -2.15 10.36 16.33
N VAL A 299 -2.65 9.62 15.33
CA VAL A 299 -3.87 10.00 14.58
C VAL A 299 -5.09 9.97 15.51
N TYR A 300 -5.26 8.93 16.32
CA TYR A 300 -6.34 8.83 17.29
C TYR A 300 -6.35 9.99 18.27
N HIS A 301 -5.22 10.25 18.90
CA HIS A 301 -5.09 11.34 19.86
C HIS A 301 -5.30 12.72 19.23
N THR A 302 -4.80 12.92 18.01
CA THR A 302 -5.02 14.18 17.28
C THR A 302 -6.48 14.36 16.92
N ALA A 303 -7.16 13.33 16.42
CA ALA A 303 -8.59 13.39 16.12
C ALA A 303 -9.43 13.71 17.36
N THR A 304 -9.13 13.04 18.49
CA THR A 304 -9.81 13.26 19.77
C THR A 304 -9.61 14.68 20.28
N ARG A 305 -8.36 15.18 20.25
CA ARG A 305 -8.02 16.55 20.69
C ARG A 305 -8.66 17.61 19.77
N ALA A 306 -8.61 17.41 18.46
CA ALA A 306 -9.19 18.30 17.47
C ALA A 306 -10.72 18.38 17.65
N TRP A 307 -11.37 17.22 17.83
CA TRP A 307 -12.82 17.18 18.04
C TRP A 307 -13.23 17.96 19.28
N ARG A 308 -12.63 17.70 20.46
CA ARG A 308 -12.90 18.48 21.67
C ARG A 308 -12.62 19.98 21.49
N TYR A 309 -11.48 20.33 20.87
CA TYR A 309 -11.10 21.71 20.64
C TYR A 309 -12.15 22.48 19.83
N TRP A 310 -12.65 21.90 18.74
CA TRP A 310 -13.61 22.54 17.87
C TRP A 310 -15.04 22.48 18.41
N LEU A 311 -15.41 21.47 19.19
CA LEU A 311 -16.66 21.47 19.94
C LEU A 311 -16.74 22.67 20.89
N ASN A 312 -15.65 23.03 21.54
CA ASN A 312 -15.57 24.20 22.42
C ASN A 312 -15.66 25.57 21.68
N ARG A 313 -15.67 25.54 20.35
CA ARG A 313 -15.79 26.75 19.50
C ARG A 313 -17.09 26.81 18.72
N ARG A 314 -18.09 26.09 19.16
CA ARG A 314 -19.45 26.14 18.59
C ARG A 314 -20.26 27.33 19.14
N GLY A 315 -19.83 27.96 20.20
CA GLY A 315 -20.57 28.84 21.08
C GLY A 315 -21.08 28.12 22.32
N GLY A 316 -21.50 28.85 23.32
CA GLY A 316 -22.02 28.34 24.58
C GLY A 316 -20.93 27.91 25.61
N ARG A 317 -21.35 27.11 26.60
CA ARG A 317 -20.46 26.68 27.73
C ARG A 317 -19.35 25.79 27.25
N LYS A 318 -18.10 26.12 27.64
CA LYS A 318 -16.91 25.29 27.33
C LYS A 318 -17.00 23.93 28.01
N MET A 319 -16.75 22.85 27.25
CA MET A 319 -16.70 21.47 27.71
C MET A 319 -15.34 21.20 28.37
N THR A 320 -15.34 20.84 29.64
CA THR A 320 -14.13 20.40 30.35
C THR A 320 -13.67 19.04 29.84
N TRP A 321 -12.41 18.65 30.14
CA TRP A 321 -11.92 17.29 29.81
C TRP A 321 -12.75 16.20 30.49
N ARG A 322 -13.21 16.43 31.73
CA ARG A 322 -14.07 15.50 32.46
C ARG A 322 -15.43 15.29 31.78
N ALA A 323 -16.07 16.39 31.33
CA ALA A 323 -17.35 16.31 30.57
C ALA A 323 -17.13 15.63 29.22
N PHE A 324 -16.06 15.95 28.50
CA PHE A 324 -15.71 15.28 27.25
C PHE A 324 -15.41 13.78 27.46
N GLY A 325 -14.74 13.43 28.55
CA GLY A 325 -14.48 12.03 28.94
C GLY A 325 -15.78 11.24 29.16
N ARG A 326 -16.79 11.84 29.83
CA ARG A 326 -18.11 11.21 29.98
C ARG A 326 -18.82 10.99 28.65
N MET A 327 -18.78 11.98 27.76
CA MET A 327 -19.31 11.88 26.40
C MET A 327 -18.60 10.76 25.63
N MET A 328 -17.28 10.68 25.72
CA MET A 328 -16.47 9.64 25.09
C MET A 328 -16.72 8.24 25.70
N ALA A 329 -17.12 8.14 26.96
CA ALA A 329 -17.49 6.86 27.57
C ALA A 329 -18.82 6.32 26.98
N ALA A 330 -19.77 7.21 26.67
CA ALA A 330 -21.02 6.86 26.00
C ALA A 330 -20.85 6.63 24.48
N SER A 331 -19.89 7.31 23.84
CA SER A 331 -19.67 7.27 22.39
C SER A 331 -18.17 7.30 22.08
N ALA A 332 -17.48 6.19 22.37
CA ALA A 332 -16.03 6.09 22.17
C ALA A 332 -15.65 6.07 20.70
N LEU A 333 -14.71 6.93 20.31
CA LEU A 333 -14.08 6.82 19.01
C LEU A 333 -13.33 5.47 18.88
N PRO A 334 -13.31 4.86 17.70
CA PRO A 334 -12.62 3.57 17.51
C PRO A 334 -11.13 3.71 17.81
N ARG A 335 -10.66 2.87 18.72
CA ARG A 335 -9.23 2.81 19.03
C ARG A 335 -8.42 2.23 17.88
N PRO A 336 -7.14 2.56 17.77
CA PRO A 336 -6.23 1.98 16.79
C PRO A 336 -6.25 0.46 16.82
N LYS A 337 -6.34 -0.15 15.63
CA LYS A 337 -6.33 -1.60 15.46
C LYS A 337 -5.30 -1.98 14.40
N ILE A 338 -4.51 -3.00 14.69
CA ILE A 338 -3.70 -3.68 13.68
C ILE A 338 -4.62 -4.65 12.94
N VAL A 339 -4.79 -4.43 11.64
CA VAL A 339 -5.67 -5.22 10.76
C VAL A 339 -4.92 -6.40 10.18
N GLN A 340 -3.62 -6.22 9.89
CA GLN A 340 -2.76 -7.30 9.40
C GLN A 340 -2.47 -8.31 10.53
N GLY A 341 -3.20 -9.42 10.52
CA GLY A 341 -3.10 -10.48 11.53
C GLY A 341 -1.79 -11.28 11.48
N TRP A 342 -1.59 -12.16 12.51
CA TRP A 342 -0.45 -13.08 12.56
C TRP A 342 -0.55 -14.18 11.51
N VAL A 343 -1.77 -14.58 11.12
CA VAL A 343 -2.04 -15.69 10.20
C VAL A 343 -1.56 -15.37 8.78
N GLU A 344 -1.65 -14.11 8.35
CA GLU A 344 -1.10 -13.67 7.06
C GLU A 344 0.43 -13.60 7.04
N CYS A 345 1.10 -13.83 8.16
CA CYS A 345 2.55 -13.84 8.28
C CYS A 345 3.17 -15.26 8.16
N TRP A 346 2.37 -16.28 8.25
CA TRP A 346 2.78 -17.67 8.05
C TRP A 346 2.01 -18.13 6.81
N GLY A 347 2.76 -18.36 5.72
CA GLY A 347 2.18 -18.71 4.42
C GLY A 347 1.13 -19.81 4.55
N ASP A 348 0.16 -19.76 3.67
CA ASP A 348 -0.87 -20.76 3.52
C ASP A 348 -0.23 -22.17 3.48
N PRO A 349 -0.56 -23.09 4.42
CA PRO A 349 0.04 -24.44 4.44
C PRO A 349 -0.25 -25.26 3.18
N LEU A 350 -1.15 -24.78 2.31
CA LEU A 350 -1.56 -25.45 1.07
C LEU A 350 -0.71 -25.12 -0.16
N ALA A 351 0.22 -24.17 -0.08
CA ALA A 351 1.07 -23.80 -1.22
C ALA A 351 2.35 -24.67 -1.37
N HIS A 352 2.61 -25.62 -0.47
CA HIS A 352 3.74 -26.57 -0.56
C HIS A 352 3.24 -28.02 -0.52
N GLY A 353 2.43 -28.39 -1.49
CA GLY A 353 2.20 -29.79 -1.84
C GLY A 353 3.28 -30.27 -2.81
N THR A 354 4.25 -30.98 -2.32
CA THR A 354 4.85 -32.23 -2.80
C THR A 354 6.31 -32.34 -2.35
N SER A 355 6.54 -33.14 -1.40
CA SER A 355 7.47 -34.27 -1.31
C SER A 355 7.96 -34.50 0.12
N GLY A 356 7.81 -35.74 0.59
CA GLY A 356 8.52 -36.20 1.77
C GLY A 356 7.67 -36.79 2.89
N SER A 357 7.21 -38.02 2.69
CA SER A 357 6.66 -38.88 3.74
C SER A 357 7.57 -38.91 4.96
N ARG A 358 7.06 -38.59 6.15
CA ARG A 358 7.48 -39.24 7.40
C ARG A 358 6.27 -39.43 8.30
N ARG A 359 5.96 -40.69 8.54
CA ARG A 359 4.99 -41.19 9.51
C ARG A 359 5.35 -40.68 10.91
N ALA A 360 4.42 -40.13 11.63
CA ALA A 360 4.46 -40.03 13.09
C ALA A 360 3.17 -40.64 13.62
N GLY A 361 3.31 -41.61 14.51
CA GLY A 361 2.27 -42.48 15.01
C GLY A 361 1.27 -41.76 15.92
N VAL A 362 0.06 -42.20 15.77
CA VAL A 362 -1.08 -41.94 16.66
C VAL A 362 -0.81 -42.66 18.00
N ARG A 363 -0.80 -41.92 19.10
CA ARG A 363 -1.06 -42.48 20.43
C ARG A 363 -2.44 -41.99 20.88
N THR A 364 -3.35 -42.93 20.96
CA THR A 364 -4.59 -42.84 21.71
C THR A 364 -4.27 -43.09 23.17
N GLU A 365 -4.67 -42.20 24.07
CA GLU A 365 -4.86 -42.50 25.48
C GLU A 365 -6.28 -42.06 25.89
N THR A 366 -6.98 -43.00 26.45
CA THR A 366 -8.32 -42.94 27.02
C THR A 366 -8.30 -42.44 28.45
N ASP A 367 -9.33 -41.72 28.81
CA ASP A 367 -10.05 -41.56 30.11
C ASP A 367 -9.27 -41.74 31.41
N ASP A 368 -9.33 -40.77 32.32
CA ASP A 368 -10.05 -40.97 33.57
C ASP A 368 -10.34 -39.67 34.35
N ALA A 369 -11.41 -39.71 35.10
CA ALA A 369 -12.05 -38.68 35.87
C ALA A 369 -11.34 -38.33 37.19
N GLY A 370 -11.59 -37.14 37.72
CA GLY A 370 -11.31 -36.88 39.14
C GLY A 370 -11.12 -35.40 39.49
N GLY A 371 -12.14 -34.81 40.11
CA GLY A 371 -12.24 -33.43 40.53
C GLY A 371 -11.22 -32.98 41.58
N LEU A 372 -11.11 -31.70 41.72
CA LEU A 372 -11.23 -30.97 43.01
C LEU A 372 -10.82 -29.48 42.83
N SER A 373 -11.63 -28.65 43.43
CA SER A 373 -11.49 -27.21 43.62
C SER A 373 -10.18 -26.78 44.25
N HIS A 374 -9.62 -25.66 43.77
CA HIS A 374 -8.99 -24.71 44.69
C HIS A 374 -8.97 -23.27 44.10
N ARG A 375 -9.58 -22.37 44.86
CA ARG A 375 -9.46 -20.91 44.77
C ARG A 375 -7.99 -20.51 44.94
N ALA A 376 -7.53 -19.60 44.13
CA ALA A 376 -6.33 -18.83 44.42
C ALA A 376 -6.57 -17.35 44.12
N THR A 377 -6.52 -16.60 45.17
CA THR A 377 -6.57 -15.16 45.33
C THR A 377 -5.40 -14.46 44.67
N LEU A 378 -5.67 -13.31 44.04
CA LEU A 378 -4.71 -12.36 43.54
C LEU A 378 -4.17 -11.48 44.72
N PRO A 379 -2.91 -11.10 44.71
CA PRO A 379 -2.45 -9.96 45.52
C PRO A 379 -2.33 -8.68 44.69
N TYR A 380 -2.99 -7.64 45.16
CA TYR A 380 -2.75 -6.24 44.83
C TYR A 380 -1.38 -5.78 45.33
N GLY A 381 -0.57 -5.23 44.49
CA GLY A 381 0.67 -4.54 44.84
C GLY A 381 0.57 -3.04 44.55
N ASN A 382 0.51 -2.26 45.64
CA ASN A 382 0.60 -0.82 45.65
C ASN A 382 1.95 -0.33 45.15
N VAL A 383 1.96 0.65 44.25
CA VAL A 383 3.11 1.51 44.02
C VAL A 383 2.74 2.97 44.31
N ARG A 384 3.37 3.48 45.34
CA ARG A 384 3.25 4.84 45.86
C ARG A 384 3.93 5.85 44.91
N HIS A 385 3.24 6.95 44.66
CA HIS A 385 3.84 8.20 44.20
C HIS A 385 4.80 8.78 45.23
N ARG A 386 5.97 9.19 44.81
CA ARG A 386 6.73 10.28 45.45
C ARG A 386 6.96 11.37 44.40
N GLY A 387 6.41 12.54 44.68
CA GLY A 387 6.78 13.78 44.02
C GLY A 387 7.99 14.42 44.71
N THR A 388 8.61 15.29 43.99
CA THR A 388 9.27 16.56 44.42
C THR A 388 10.13 17.05 43.25
N VAL A 389 9.93 18.14 42.85
CA VAL A 389 10.22 19.57 42.75
C VAL A 389 9.97 19.98 41.29
#